data_0cc1607d6f5311c24f898d267cf4d04f
#
_entry.id   0cc1607d6f5311c24f898d267cf4d04f
#
_cell.length_a   1.000
_cell.length_b   1.000
_cell.length_c   1.000
_cell.angle_alpha   90.00
_cell.angle_beta   90.00
_cell.angle_gamma   90.00
#
_symmetry.space_group_name_H-M   'P 1'
#
loop_
_entity.id
_entity.type
_entity.pdbx_description
1 polymer ?
#
loop_
_entity_poly.entity_id
_entity_poly.type
_entity_poly.pdbx_seq_one_letter_code
_entity_poly.pdbx_strand_id
1 'polypeptide(L)' 'ADAFPAGDLALQLAVQKLLRLEERPSAAELASISQRWRPFRGAAARLLWAEYALQQRKPAAIASTRP' A
#
# COMPACT_ATOMS: atom_id res chain seq x y z
N ALA A 1 -16.34 -4.99 -5.16
CA ALA A 1 -15.65 -3.73 -5.30
C ALA A 1 -15.21 -3.12 -3.98
N ASP A 2 -15.78 -3.61 -2.86
CA ASP A 2 -15.39 -3.10 -1.55
C ASP A 2 -14.49 -4.09 -0.80
N ALA A 3 -13.95 -5.07 -1.48
CA ALA A 3 -13.05 -6.03 -0.85
C ALA A 3 -11.66 -5.43 -0.70
N PHE A 4 -11.05 -5.67 0.44
CA PHE A 4 -9.71 -5.19 0.72
C PHE A 4 -8.86 -6.36 1.24
N PRO A 5 -7.90 -6.85 0.45
CA PRO A 5 -7.10 -8.02 0.86
C PRO A 5 -6.04 -7.61 1.90
N ALA A 6 -6.47 -7.49 3.14
CA ALA A 6 -5.63 -6.98 4.22
C ALA A 6 -4.43 -7.87 4.53
N GLY A 7 -4.44 -9.13 4.07
CA GLY A 7 -3.29 -10.01 4.25
C GLY A 7 -2.23 -9.86 3.18
N ASP A 8 -2.46 -9.04 2.17
CA ASP A 8 -1.50 -8.86 1.09
C ASP A 8 -0.29 -8.06 1.57
N LEU A 9 0.90 -8.63 1.41
CA LEU A 9 2.12 -8.01 1.90
C LEU A 9 2.37 -6.66 1.23
N ALA A 10 2.13 -6.56 -0.07
CA ALA A 10 2.38 -5.31 -0.77
C ALA A 10 1.47 -4.21 -0.25
N LEU A 11 0.22 -4.53 0.05
CA LEU A 11 -0.69 -3.53 0.62
C LEU A 11 -0.26 -3.14 2.02
N GLN A 12 0.19 -4.09 2.82
CA GLN A 12 0.66 -3.77 4.17
C GLN A 12 1.85 -2.82 4.11
N LEU A 13 2.78 -3.07 3.20
CA LEU A 13 3.94 -2.21 3.05
C LEU A 13 3.57 -0.84 2.50
N ALA A 14 2.63 -0.81 1.55
CA ALA A 14 2.19 0.45 0.97
C ALA A 14 1.53 1.33 2.04
N VAL A 15 0.70 0.74 2.89
CA VAL A 15 0.04 1.50 3.95
C VAL A 15 1.05 1.93 5.00
N GLN A 16 2.03 1.09 5.31
CA GLN A 16 3.07 1.47 6.24
C GLN A 16 3.76 2.74 5.77
N LYS A 17 4.09 2.81 4.51
CA LYS A 17 4.73 4.00 3.94
C LYS A 17 3.81 5.20 3.92
N LEU A 18 2.59 4.97 3.46
CA LEU A 18 1.63 6.06 3.32
C LEU A 18 1.34 6.75 4.63
N LEU A 19 1.13 5.96 5.68
CA LEU A 19 0.78 6.48 6.99
C LEU A 19 2.01 6.69 7.88
N ARG A 20 3.19 6.42 7.37
CA ARG A 20 4.45 6.59 8.09
C ARG A 20 4.46 5.82 9.40
N LEU A 21 4.03 4.57 9.34
CA LEU A 21 4.02 3.70 10.50
C LEU A 21 5.42 3.15 10.74
N GLU A 22 5.76 2.98 12.00
CA GLU A 22 7.07 2.42 12.34
C GLU A 22 7.18 0.96 11.96
N GLU A 23 6.07 0.24 12.02
CA GLU A 23 6.05 -1.16 11.70
C GLU A 23 4.97 -1.45 10.68
N ARG A 24 5.18 -2.55 9.95
CA ARG A 24 4.18 -2.99 9.00
C ARG A 24 2.91 -3.41 9.75
N PRO A 25 1.73 -2.89 9.36
CA PRO A 25 0.50 -3.29 10.04
C PRO A 25 0.20 -4.76 9.81
N SER A 26 -0.36 -5.41 10.83
CA SER A 26 -0.83 -6.77 10.68
C SER A 26 -2.07 -6.79 9.79
N ALA A 27 -2.48 -8.00 9.36
CA ALA A 27 -3.69 -8.11 8.57
C ALA A 27 -4.89 -7.54 9.31
N ALA A 28 -4.99 -7.81 10.62
CA ALA A 28 -6.10 -7.30 11.41
C ALA A 28 -6.06 -5.78 11.52
N GLU A 29 -4.89 -5.22 11.73
CA GLU A 29 -4.74 -3.77 11.79
C GLU A 29 -5.08 -3.11 10.47
N LEU A 30 -4.63 -3.71 9.38
CA LEU A 30 -4.90 -3.15 8.06
C LEU A 30 -6.38 -3.26 7.73
N ALA A 31 -7.02 -4.35 8.10
CA ALA A 31 -8.46 -4.48 7.91
C ALA A 31 -9.20 -3.37 8.64
N SER A 32 -8.78 -3.05 9.86
CA SER A 32 -9.37 -1.97 10.62
C SER A 32 -9.16 -0.62 9.96
N ILE A 33 -7.93 -0.38 9.49
CA ILE A 33 -7.61 0.87 8.79
C ILE A 33 -8.47 1.02 7.55
N SER A 34 -8.68 -0.08 6.80
CA SER A 34 -9.40 -0.02 5.55
C SER A 34 -10.88 0.31 5.73
N GLN A 35 -11.41 0.21 6.95
CA GLN A 35 -12.80 0.59 7.20
C GLN A 35 -13.07 2.05 6.82
N ARG A 36 -12.07 2.88 6.90
CA ARG A 36 -12.21 4.29 6.53
C ARG A 36 -12.49 4.48 5.06
N TRP A 37 -12.20 3.47 4.24
CA TRP A 37 -12.30 3.57 2.80
C TRP A 37 -13.56 2.91 2.25
N ARG A 38 -14.43 2.46 3.12
CA ARG A 38 -15.70 1.90 2.68
C ARG A 38 -16.56 2.98 2.03
N PRO A 39 -17.32 2.67 1.01
CA PRO A 39 -17.42 1.37 0.34
C PRO A 39 -16.41 1.19 -0.81
N PHE A 40 -15.34 1.95 -0.83
CA PHE A 40 -14.40 1.98 -1.94
C PHE A 40 -13.08 1.27 -1.63
N ARG A 41 -13.14 0.26 -0.76
CA ARG A 41 -11.91 -0.42 -0.34
C ARG A 41 -11.19 -1.11 -1.49
N GLY A 42 -11.95 -1.67 -2.44
CA GLY A 42 -11.32 -2.30 -3.60
C GLY A 42 -10.56 -1.30 -4.46
N ALA A 43 -11.15 -0.13 -4.66
CA ALA A 43 -10.47 0.93 -5.41
C ALA A 43 -9.24 1.42 -4.66
N ALA A 44 -9.34 1.55 -3.33
CA ALA A 44 -8.21 1.95 -2.52
C ALA A 44 -7.08 0.94 -2.63
N ALA A 45 -7.38 -0.35 -2.61
CA ALA A 45 -6.37 -1.39 -2.75
C ALA A 45 -5.64 -1.27 -4.09
N ARG A 46 -6.38 -1.03 -5.16
CA ARG A 46 -5.77 -0.89 -6.48
C ARG A 46 -4.86 0.33 -6.56
N LEU A 47 -5.26 1.43 -5.95
CA LEU A 47 -4.42 2.62 -5.92
C LEU A 47 -3.15 2.38 -5.10
N LEU A 48 -3.28 1.68 -3.99
CA LEU A 48 -2.12 1.37 -3.16
C LEU A 48 -1.15 0.44 -3.88
N TRP A 49 -1.68 -0.56 -4.59
CA TRP A 49 -0.82 -1.45 -5.39
C TRP A 49 -0.08 -0.67 -6.45
N ALA A 50 -0.77 0.24 -7.13
CA ALA A 50 -0.14 1.04 -8.18
C ALA A 50 0.96 1.92 -7.60
N GLU A 51 0.70 2.53 -6.47
CA GLU A 51 1.68 3.39 -5.81
C GLU A 51 2.89 2.58 -5.35
N TYR A 52 2.65 1.40 -4.78
CA TYR A 52 3.73 0.55 -4.34
C TYR A 52 4.60 0.10 -5.51
N ALA A 53 3.98 -0.26 -6.63
CA ALA A 53 4.71 -0.67 -7.81
C ALA A 53 5.58 0.48 -8.34
N LEU A 54 5.04 1.69 -8.36
CA LEU A 54 5.81 2.84 -8.79
C LEU A 54 7.00 3.09 -7.89
N GLN A 55 6.82 2.95 -6.59
CA GLN A 55 7.91 3.18 -5.65
C GLN A 55 9.00 2.12 -5.77
N GLN A 56 8.61 0.90 -6.08
CA GLN A 56 9.60 -0.15 -6.30
C GLN A 56 10.43 0.12 -7.54
N ARG A 57 9.85 0.76 -8.54
CA ARG A 57 10.55 1.04 -9.79
C ARG A 57 11.34 2.33 -9.75
N LYS A 58 10.79 3.35 -9.10
CA LYS A 58 11.41 4.66 -9.05
C LYS A 58 12.82 4.66 -8.48
N PRO A 59 13.08 4.01 -7.33
CA PRO A 59 14.44 4.04 -6.80
C PRO A 59 15.47 3.48 -7.76
N ALA A 60 15.11 2.38 -8.44
CA ALA A 60 16.01 1.77 -9.41
C ALA A 60 16.23 2.70 -10.61
N ALA A 61 15.14 3.29 -11.10
CA ALA A 61 15.22 4.20 -12.23
C ALA A 61 16.05 5.43 -11.88
N ILE A 62 15.85 5.97 -10.69
CA ILE A 62 16.61 7.13 -10.23
C ILE A 62 18.07 6.77 -10.09
N ALA A 63 18.36 5.61 -9.51
CA ALA A 63 19.73 5.18 -9.33
C ALA A 63 20.44 5.01 -10.67
N SER A 64 19.75 4.52 -11.68
CA SER A 64 20.34 4.30 -12.98
C SER A 64 20.55 5.59 -13.76
N THR A 65 19.82 6.65 -13.44
CA THR A 65 19.96 7.93 -14.15
C THR A 65 20.91 8.88 -13.48
N ARG A 66 21.29 8.62 -12.26
CA ARG A 66 22.20 9.51 -11.56
C ARG A 66 23.64 9.25 -11.97
N PRO A 67 24.37 10.29 -12.18
CA PRO A 67 25.79 10.15 -12.48
C PRO A 67 26.59 9.64 -11.31
#